data_a18a16ebe15f1e76c50ed557ff430ab2
#
_entry.id   a18a16ebe15f1e76c50ed557ff430ab2
#
_cell.length_a   1.000
_cell.length_b   1.000
_cell.length_c   1.000
_cell.angle_alpha   90.00
_cell.angle_beta   90.00
_cell.angle_gamma   90.00
#
_symmetry.space_group_name_H-M   'P 1'
#
loop_
_entity.id
_entity.type
_entity.pdbx_description
1 polymer ?
#
loop_
_entity_poly.entity_id
_entity_poly.type
_entity_poly.pdbx_seq_one_letter_code
_entity_poly.pdbx_strand_id
1 'polypeptide(L)'
;MKLILKDGRAFEGESFGAAADAAGEVVFSTGMTGYVESFSDPSFAGQILVCTYPLIGNYGVPRFAKASQGETLTGFESEKMQIAGLVVANYSDTYSHHDAEQSLADWCKASGVPAIQGVDTRAITKILREKGALLGQITSSPKAGVFVDPNEENLVARVSPKEVRKYGTGNTKIILIDCGAKENIVRSLVRPETSLIRVPWDYDFTGESYDALVISNGPGDPTQCAPTITNIKKAMEAGKSILGVCLGNQLLALAAGASTFKLPYGHRGQNQPCTDSETKRCYITSQNHGFAVDEKTLPADWTVWFSNANDGSNEGIRHKTKPWRSVQFHPEASPGPTDTAWIFDEFIHDITHIKGLRNH
;
A
#
# COMPACT_ATOMS: atom_id res chain seq x y z
N MET A 1 -25.55 -7.92 11.64
CA MET A 1 -25.10 -6.63 11.06
C MET A 1 -25.24 -6.69 9.55
N LYS A 2 -25.06 -5.57 8.86
CA LYS A 2 -25.16 -5.53 7.39
C LYS A 2 -24.20 -4.52 6.80
N LEU A 3 -23.77 -4.77 5.57
CA LEU A 3 -23.14 -3.79 4.71
C LEU A 3 -24.23 -3.06 3.91
N ILE A 4 -24.28 -1.73 3.99
CA ILE A 4 -25.15 -0.89 3.18
C ILE A 4 -24.27 -0.08 2.23
N LEU A 5 -24.49 -0.20 0.92
CA LEU A 5 -23.81 0.60 -0.09
C LEU A 5 -24.54 1.94 -0.30
N LYS A 6 -23.83 2.98 -0.72
CA LYS A 6 -24.39 4.31 -0.98
C LYS A 6 -25.53 4.31 -2.03
N ASP A 7 -25.58 3.32 -2.90
CA ASP A 7 -26.63 3.14 -3.91
C ASP A 7 -27.90 2.47 -3.35
N GLY A 8 -27.96 2.21 -2.04
CA GLY A 8 -29.11 1.67 -1.33
C GLY A 8 -29.16 0.15 -1.19
N ARG A 9 -28.24 -0.59 -1.79
CA ARG A 9 -28.16 -2.06 -1.65
C ARG A 9 -27.65 -2.42 -0.27
N ALA A 10 -28.24 -3.46 0.33
CA ALA A 10 -27.86 -3.97 1.64
C ALA A 10 -27.57 -5.47 1.56
N PHE A 11 -26.54 -5.89 2.28
CA PHE A 11 -26.10 -7.27 2.39
C PHE A 11 -26.06 -7.65 3.86
N GLU A 12 -26.97 -8.53 4.27
CA GLU A 12 -27.03 -9.03 5.64
C GLU A 12 -25.84 -9.97 5.91
N GLY A 13 -25.34 -9.95 7.14
CA GLY A 13 -24.25 -10.81 7.57
C GLY A 13 -24.23 -11.00 9.08
N GLU A 14 -23.58 -12.08 9.52
CA GLU A 14 -23.33 -12.36 10.91
C GLU A 14 -22.06 -11.66 11.39
N SER A 15 -22.11 -10.97 12.53
CA SER A 15 -20.96 -10.25 13.09
C SER A 15 -20.00 -11.22 13.78
N PHE A 16 -18.69 -11.08 13.51
CA PHE A 16 -17.63 -11.77 14.25
C PHE A 16 -16.54 -10.81 14.77
N GLY A 17 -16.53 -9.55 14.33
CA GLY A 17 -15.59 -8.51 14.77
C GLY A 17 -16.09 -7.66 15.93
N ALA A 18 -15.66 -6.40 15.99
CA ALA A 18 -16.08 -5.44 16.99
C ALA A 18 -17.57 -5.08 16.85
N ALA A 19 -18.23 -4.83 17.99
CA ALA A 19 -19.60 -4.33 18.03
C ALA A 19 -19.62 -2.81 17.80
N ALA A 20 -19.19 -2.39 16.60
CA ALA A 20 -19.07 -1.00 16.20
C ALA A 20 -19.61 -0.83 14.78
N ASP A 21 -20.02 0.38 14.43
CA ASP A 21 -20.32 0.76 13.05
C ASP A 21 -19.06 1.29 12.36
N ALA A 22 -18.96 1.10 11.05
CA ALA A 22 -17.87 1.67 10.24
C ALA A 22 -18.39 2.22 8.92
N ALA A 23 -17.78 3.29 8.44
CA ALA A 23 -18.05 3.89 7.13
C ALA A 23 -16.74 4.05 6.36
N GLY A 24 -16.80 3.98 5.03
CA GLY A 24 -15.64 4.14 4.17
C GLY A 24 -15.89 3.74 2.73
N GLU A 25 -14.84 3.73 1.95
CA GLU A 25 -14.86 3.24 0.58
C GLU A 25 -14.86 1.70 0.58
N VAL A 26 -15.86 1.10 -0.06
CA VAL A 26 -15.96 -0.36 -0.19
C VAL A 26 -15.11 -0.81 -1.36
N VAL A 27 -14.12 -1.63 -1.07
CA VAL A 27 -13.19 -2.18 -2.05
C VAL A 27 -13.11 -3.70 -1.91
N PHE A 28 -12.67 -4.39 -2.96
CA PHE A 28 -12.49 -5.84 -2.89
C PHE A 28 -11.03 -6.24 -3.17
N SER A 29 -10.61 -7.31 -2.54
CA SER A 29 -9.32 -7.96 -2.82
C SER A 29 -9.54 -9.39 -3.29
N THR A 30 -8.75 -9.79 -4.30
CA THR A 30 -8.72 -11.17 -4.82
C THR A 30 -7.57 -11.99 -4.24
N GLY A 31 -6.83 -11.46 -3.26
CA GLY A 31 -5.76 -12.17 -2.56
C GLY A 31 -6.27 -13.43 -1.86
N MET A 32 -5.57 -14.55 -2.05
CA MET A 32 -5.96 -15.84 -1.48
C MET A 32 -5.30 -16.08 -0.10
N THR A 33 -4.21 -15.41 0.18
CA THR A 33 -3.39 -15.57 1.39
C THR A 33 -2.94 -14.21 1.91
N GLY A 34 -2.33 -14.16 3.12
CA GLY A 34 -1.74 -12.94 3.66
C GLY A 34 -2.78 -11.92 4.12
N TYR A 35 -3.88 -12.38 4.74
CA TYR A 35 -4.88 -11.43 5.23
C TYR A 35 -4.36 -10.60 6.42
N VAL A 36 -3.44 -11.10 7.23
CA VAL A 36 -2.85 -10.34 8.33
C VAL A 36 -2.04 -9.17 7.81
N GLU A 37 -1.19 -9.41 6.82
CA GLU A 37 -0.40 -8.40 6.14
C GLU A 37 -1.31 -7.39 5.42
N SER A 38 -2.33 -7.87 4.70
CA SER A 38 -3.29 -7.00 4.01
C SER A 38 -4.07 -6.11 5.00
N PHE A 39 -4.55 -6.66 6.13
CA PHE A 39 -5.33 -5.88 7.09
C PHE A 39 -4.48 -4.89 7.90
N SER A 40 -3.17 -5.13 8.00
CA SER A 40 -2.21 -4.20 8.60
C SER A 40 -1.53 -3.26 7.59
N ASP A 41 -1.79 -3.38 6.29
CA ASP A 41 -1.27 -2.48 5.26
C ASP A 41 -1.94 -1.09 5.36
N PRO A 42 -1.15 -0.01 5.61
CA PRO A 42 -1.69 1.34 5.71
C PRO A 42 -2.44 1.80 4.45
N SER A 43 -2.17 1.23 3.28
CA SER A 43 -2.87 1.57 2.03
C SER A 43 -4.37 1.24 2.06
N PHE A 44 -4.83 0.39 2.98
CA PHE A 44 -6.26 0.14 3.20
C PHE A 44 -6.94 1.10 4.19
N ALA A 45 -6.24 2.11 4.71
CA ALA A 45 -6.83 3.03 5.66
C ALA A 45 -8.08 3.72 5.09
N GLY A 46 -9.18 3.72 5.86
CA GLY A 46 -10.47 4.29 5.45
C GLY A 46 -11.31 3.39 4.55
N GLN A 47 -10.88 2.15 4.26
CA GLN A 47 -11.58 1.25 3.36
C GLN A 47 -12.27 0.11 4.11
N ILE A 48 -13.50 -0.24 3.67
CA ILE A 48 -14.19 -1.47 4.03
C ILE A 48 -13.75 -2.53 3.01
N LEU A 49 -13.02 -3.53 3.48
CA LEU A 49 -12.42 -4.54 2.62
C LEU A 49 -13.32 -5.76 2.47
N VAL A 50 -13.67 -6.08 1.24
CA VAL A 50 -14.39 -7.30 0.85
C VAL A 50 -13.38 -8.33 0.35
N CYS A 51 -13.17 -9.42 1.09
CA CYS A 51 -12.32 -10.51 0.66
C CYS A 51 -13.10 -11.48 -0.23
N THR A 52 -12.66 -11.64 -1.49
CA THR A 52 -13.34 -12.55 -2.44
C THR A 52 -12.97 -14.01 -2.22
N TYR A 53 -11.82 -14.29 -1.59
CA TYR A 53 -11.46 -15.63 -1.19
C TYR A 53 -12.45 -16.13 -0.13
N PRO A 54 -13.04 -17.33 -0.31
CA PRO A 54 -14.21 -17.72 0.46
C PRO A 54 -13.91 -18.01 1.93
N LEU A 55 -12.68 -18.38 2.30
CA LEU A 55 -12.31 -18.77 3.66
C LEU A 55 -11.25 -17.84 4.23
N ILE A 56 -11.59 -17.13 5.28
CA ILE A 56 -10.71 -16.19 5.99
C ILE A 56 -10.67 -16.55 7.49
N GLY A 57 -9.50 -16.41 8.12
CA GLY A 57 -9.31 -16.70 9.56
C GLY A 57 -8.67 -18.06 9.85
N ASN A 58 -8.57 -18.94 8.86
CA ASN A 58 -8.17 -20.34 9.00
C ASN A 58 -6.75 -20.57 9.53
N TYR A 59 -5.84 -19.61 9.44
CA TYR A 59 -4.50 -19.72 10.02
C TYR A 59 -4.26 -18.79 11.23
N GLY A 60 -5.30 -18.04 11.66
CA GLY A 60 -5.21 -17.15 12.83
C GLY A 60 -4.38 -15.91 12.59
N VAL A 61 -3.92 -15.31 13.67
CA VAL A 61 -3.10 -14.08 13.67
C VAL A 61 -1.87 -14.35 14.55
N PRO A 62 -0.64 -14.10 14.04
CA PRO A 62 0.57 -14.32 14.79
C PRO A 62 0.70 -13.33 15.97
N ARG A 63 1.68 -13.56 16.83
CA ARG A 63 1.99 -12.65 17.91
C ARG A 63 2.40 -11.29 17.36
N PHE A 64 1.73 -10.25 17.84
CA PHE A 64 2.18 -8.89 17.60
C PHE A 64 3.30 -8.56 18.61
N ALA A 65 4.52 -8.41 18.10
CA ALA A 65 5.65 -7.90 18.88
C ALA A 65 5.96 -6.48 18.38
N LYS A 66 5.83 -5.50 19.28
CA LYS A 66 6.21 -4.13 18.97
C LYS A 66 7.71 -4.08 18.69
N ALA A 67 8.09 -3.56 17.54
CA ALA A 67 9.50 -3.41 17.17
C ALA A 67 10.17 -2.37 18.07
N SER A 68 11.35 -2.70 18.58
CA SER A 68 12.23 -1.76 19.26
C SER A 68 12.84 -0.76 18.29
N GLN A 69 13.47 0.30 18.76
CA GLN A 69 14.14 1.26 17.89
C GLN A 69 15.22 0.56 17.05
N GLY A 70 15.13 0.68 15.74
CA GLY A 70 16.06 0.04 14.80
C GLY A 70 15.68 -1.39 14.39
N GLU A 71 14.60 -1.95 14.93
CA GLU A 71 14.04 -3.24 14.53
C GLU A 71 12.81 -3.06 13.61
N THR A 72 12.52 -4.08 12.82
CA THR A 72 11.34 -4.14 11.94
C THR A 72 10.29 -5.09 12.51
N LEU A 73 9.00 -4.82 12.25
CA LEU A 73 7.92 -5.74 12.59
C LEU A 73 8.03 -7.05 11.80
N THR A 74 7.57 -8.14 12.37
CA THR A 74 7.49 -9.45 11.70
C THR A 74 6.04 -9.89 11.60
N GLY A 75 5.61 -10.37 10.43
CA GLY A 75 4.26 -10.87 10.19
C GLY A 75 3.17 -9.82 10.06
N PHE A 76 3.51 -8.54 10.17
CA PHE A 76 2.61 -7.40 10.01
C PHE A 76 3.26 -6.32 9.14
N GLU A 77 2.42 -5.51 8.48
CA GLU A 77 2.89 -4.41 7.64
C GLU A 77 2.78 -3.03 8.31
N SER A 78 2.13 -2.97 9.48
CA SER A 78 2.17 -1.82 10.41
C SER A 78 1.78 -2.23 11.83
N GLU A 79 1.88 -1.29 12.76
CA GLU A 79 1.64 -1.53 14.21
C GLU A 79 0.16 -1.77 14.57
N LYS A 80 -0.78 -1.70 13.63
CA LYS A 80 -2.22 -1.86 13.89
C LYS A 80 -2.98 -2.36 12.67
N MET A 81 -4.21 -2.83 12.89
CA MET A 81 -5.17 -3.05 11.80
C MET A 81 -5.55 -1.71 11.17
N GLN A 82 -5.50 -1.63 9.84
CA GLN A 82 -5.69 -0.38 9.09
C GLN A 82 -7.05 -0.30 8.39
N ILE A 83 -7.67 -1.45 8.06
CA ILE A 83 -8.98 -1.49 7.42
C ILE A 83 -10.05 -0.88 8.32
N ALA A 84 -11.04 -0.21 7.73
CA ALA A 84 -12.18 0.35 8.47
C ALA A 84 -13.23 -0.72 8.82
N GLY A 85 -13.35 -1.77 8.01
CA GLY A 85 -14.27 -2.88 8.22
C GLY A 85 -13.95 -4.07 7.33
N LEU A 86 -14.44 -5.24 7.67
CA LEU A 86 -14.17 -6.50 6.97
C LEU A 86 -15.48 -7.20 6.56
N VAL A 87 -15.54 -7.64 5.31
CA VAL A 87 -16.65 -8.42 4.75
C VAL A 87 -16.13 -9.70 4.12
N VAL A 88 -16.59 -10.85 4.58
CA VAL A 88 -16.16 -12.18 4.10
C VAL A 88 -17.35 -13.08 3.79
N ALA A 89 -17.13 -14.07 2.92
CA ALA A 89 -18.12 -15.12 2.69
C ALA A 89 -18.19 -16.08 3.88
N ASN A 90 -17.04 -16.61 4.30
CA ASN A 90 -16.93 -17.53 5.44
C ASN A 90 -15.76 -17.12 6.32
N TYR A 91 -16.01 -17.05 7.61
CA TYR A 91 -14.99 -16.91 8.64
C TYR A 91 -14.73 -18.26 9.32
N SER A 92 -13.47 -18.62 9.47
CA SER A 92 -13.07 -19.78 10.29
C SER A 92 -12.82 -19.33 11.72
N ASP A 93 -13.62 -19.84 12.64
CA ASP A 93 -13.48 -19.60 14.09
C ASP A 93 -12.34 -20.43 14.71
N THR A 94 -11.93 -21.49 14.00
CA THR A 94 -10.77 -22.32 14.37
C THR A 94 -9.60 -22.03 13.44
N TYR A 95 -8.40 -21.99 13.99
CA TYR A 95 -7.17 -21.73 13.25
C TYR A 95 -6.08 -22.73 13.61
N SER A 96 -5.12 -22.94 12.71
CA SER A 96 -4.13 -24.03 12.84
C SER A 96 -2.76 -23.68 12.25
N HIS A 97 -2.27 -22.46 12.42
CA HIS A 97 -0.91 -22.10 12.04
C HIS A 97 0.00 -22.10 13.26
N HIS A 98 1.25 -22.55 13.12
CA HIS A 98 2.21 -22.68 14.23
C HIS A 98 2.57 -21.34 14.88
N ASP A 99 2.49 -20.23 14.15
CA ASP A 99 2.76 -18.86 14.66
C ASP A 99 1.50 -18.17 15.20
N ALA A 100 0.32 -18.79 15.09
CA ALA A 100 -0.92 -18.15 15.51
C ALA A 100 -1.07 -18.15 17.02
N GLU A 101 -1.34 -16.97 17.59
CA GLU A 101 -1.62 -16.78 19.02
C GLU A 101 -3.06 -16.37 19.32
N GLN A 102 -3.79 -15.86 18.31
CA GLN A 102 -5.17 -15.43 18.48
C GLN A 102 -6.00 -15.67 17.23
N SER A 103 -7.32 -15.63 17.39
CA SER A 103 -8.24 -15.67 16.26
C SER A 103 -8.28 -14.32 15.53
N LEU A 104 -8.69 -14.32 14.27
CA LEU A 104 -8.96 -13.09 13.54
C LEU A 104 -10.09 -12.29 14.18
N ALA A 105 -11.11 -12.96 14.74
CA ALA A 105 -12.21 -12.29 15.46
C ALA A 105 -11.70 -11.50 16.67
N ASP A 106 -10.79 -12.07 17.45
CA ASP A 106 -10.23 -11.40 18.62
C ASP A 106 -9.38 -10.20 18.22
N TRP A 107 -8.60 -10.33 17.14
CA TRP A 107 -7.84 -9.21 16.60
C TRP A 107 -8.74 -8.07 16.08
N CYS A 108 -9.82 -8.39 15.35
CA CYS A 108 -10.82 -7.41 14.91
C CYS A 108 -11.46 -6.70 16.11
N LYS A 109 -11.88 -7.46 17.16
CA LYS A 109 -12.46 -6.90 18.38
C LYS A 109 -11.49 -5.99 19.13
N ALA A 110 -10.26 -6.43 19.31
CA ALA A 110 -9.21 -5.64 19.97
C ALA A 110 -8.86 -4.37 19.20
N SER A 111 -8.96 -4.40 17.87
CA SER A 111 -8.70 -3.27 16.99
C SER A 111 -9.93 -2.34 16.80
N GLY A 112 -11.09 -2.69 17.34
CA GLY A 112 -12.33 -1.91 17.15
C GLY A 112 -12.91 -1.99 15.73
N VAL A 113 -12.52 -2.99 14.93
CA VAL A 113 -12.92 -3.14 13.53
C VAL A 113 -14.14 -4.08 13.41
N PRO A 114 -15.28 -3.62 12.89
CA PRO A 114 -16.42 -4.49 12.62
C PRO A 114 -16.12 -5.43 11.47
N ALA A 115 -16.53 -6.69 11.63
CA ALA A 115 -16.35 -7.74 10.64
C ALA A 115 -17.64 -8.57 10.52
N ILE A 116 -18.06 -8.87 9.28
CA ILE A 116 -19.26 -9.64 8.99
C ILE A 116 -18.96 -10.81 8.06
N GLN A 117 -19.62 -11.94 8.29
CA GLN A 117 -19.56 -13.14 7.46
C GLN A 117 -20.95 -13.52 6.90
N GLY A 118 -20.99 -14.56 6.05
CA GLY A 118 -22.22 -15.03 5.42
C GLY A 118 -22.69 -14.13 4.27
N VAL A 119 -21.82 -13.25 3.79
CA VAL A 119 -22.14 -12.25 2.76
C VAL A 119 -21.76 -12.76 1.38
N ASP A 120 -22.61 -12.51 0.38
CA ASP A 120 -22.26 -12.78 -1.03
C ASP A 120 -21.23 -11.77 -1.54
N THR A 121 -19.96 -12.04 -1.22
CA THR A 121 -18.80 -11.21 -1.63
C THR A 121 -18.64 -11.17 -3.15
N ARG A 122 -19.08 -12.21 -3.86
CA ARG A 122 -19.06 -12.25 -5.33
C ARG A 122 -20.07 -11.27 -5.94
N ALA A 123 -21.27 -11.17 -5.39
CA ALA A 123 -22.26 -10.19 -5.84
C ALA A 123 -21.74 -8.75 -5.62
N ILE A 124 -21.14 -8.46 -4.45
CA ILE A 124 -20.55 -7.15 -4.17
C ILE A 124 -19.44 -6.85 -5.17
N THR A 125 -18.54 -7.80 -5.40
CA THR A 125 -17.42 -7.63 -6.36
C THR A 125 -17.91 -7.31 -7.77
N LYS A 126 -18.96 -7.97 -8.25
CA LYS A 126 -19.57 -7.67 -9.56
C LYS A 126 -20.09 -6.23 -9.62
N ILE A 127 -20.77 -5.79 -8.56
CA ILE A 127 -21.29 -4.42 -8.46
C ILE A 127 -20.16 -3.40 -8.53
N LEU A 128 -19.07 -3.62 -7.74
CA LEU A 128 -17.93 -2.71 -7.72
C LEU A 128 -17.17 -2.68 -9.05
N ARG A 129 -17.10 -3.79 -9.77
CA ARG A 129 -16.50 -3.83 -11.11
C ARG A 129 -17.34 -3.10 -12.16
N GLU A 130 -18.65 -3.13 -12.05
CA GLU A 130 -19.56 -2.48 -13.00
C GLU A 130 -19.72 -0.98 -12.72
N LYS A 131 -19.79 -0.59 -11.44
CA LYS A 131 -20.12 0.79 -11.03
C LYS A 131 -18.94 1.59 -10.49
N GLY A 132 -17.80 0.95 -10.27
CA GLY A 132 -16.66 1.51 -9.54
C GLY A 132 -16.74 1.26 -8.03
N ALA A 133 -15.71 1.71 -7.31
CA ALA A 133 -15.72 1.69 -5.86
C ALA A 133 -16.86 2.58 -5.33
N LEU A 134 -17.57 2.09 -4.32
CA LEU A 134 -18.71 2.76 -3.71
C LEU A 134 -18.44 3.04 -2.24
N LEU A 135 -19.01 4.11 -1.72
CA LEU A 135 -19.05 4.30 -0.27
C LEU A 135 -20.04 3.31 0.35
N GLY A 136 -19.72 2.86 1.58
CA GLY A 136 -20.58 1.94 2.31
C GLY A 136 -20.44 2.08 3.82
N GLN A 137 -21.30 1.34 4.52
CA GLN A 137 -21.30 1.25 5.97
C GLN A 137 -21.55 -0.18 6.42
N ILE A 138 -20.78 -0.64 7.39
CA ILE A 138 -21.14 -1.81 8.20
C ILE A 138 -21.86 -1.30 9.45
N THR A 139 -23.09 -1.72 9.67
CA THR A 139 -23.91 -1.23 10.78
C THR A 139 -24.93 -2.25 11.26
N SER A 140 -25.30 -2.14 12.54
CA SER A 140 -26.48 -2.84 13.12
C SER A 140 -27.77 -2.04 12.97
N SER A 141 -27.71 -0.76 12.62
CA SER A 141 -28.85 0.10 12.43
C SER A 141 -29.73 -0.36 11.24
N PRO A 142 -31.08 -0.22 11.33
CA PRO A 142 -31.95 -0.52 10.19
C PRO A 142 -31.75 0.42 9.00
N LYS A 143 -31.21 1.62 9.21
CA LYS A 143 -30.95 2.64 8.19
C LYS A 143 -29.48 2.99 8.14
N ALA A 144 -28.98 3.33 6.95
CA ALA A 144 -27.67 3.91 6.79
C ALA A 144 -27.58 5.27 7.51
N GLY A 145 -26.42 5.53 8.11
CA GLY A 145 -26.04 6.84 8.62
C GLY A 145 -25.38 7.69 7.53
N VAL A 146 -24.40 8.51 7.90
CA VAL A 146 -23.64 9.35 6.98
C VAL A 146 -22.57 8.50 6.28
N PHE A 147 -22.54 8.56 4.95
CA PHE A 147 -21.44 7.96 4.15
C PHE A 147 -20.26 8.92 4.17
N VAL A 148 -19.08 8.37 4.47
CA VAL A 148 -17.82 9.13 4.55
C VAL A 148 -16.93 8.71 3.38
N ASP A 149 -16.47 9.68 2.58
CA ASP A 149 -15.46 9.44 1.56
C ASP A 149 -14.07 9.66 2.18
N PRO A 150 -13.27 8.60 2.37
CA PRO A 150 -11.95 8.74 2.96
C PRO A 150 -10.97 9.53 2.07
N ASN A 151 -11.25 9.70 0.77
CA ASN A 151 -10.40 10.45 -0.15
C ASN A 151 -10.57 11.98 -0.02
N GLU A 152 -11.57 12.46 0.73
CA GLU A 152 -11.72 13.89 1.07
C GLU A 152 -10.73 14.34 2.15
N GLU A 153 -10.10 13.37 2.88
CA GLU A 153 -9.13 13.63 3.93
C GLU A 153 -7.72 13.21 3.49
N ASN A 154 -6.70 13.87 4.07
CA ASN A 154 -5.32 13.42 3.90
C ASN A 154 -5.05 12.17 4.75
N LEU A 155 -5.29 11.00 4.15
CA LEU A 155 -5.07 9.72 4.82
C LEU A 155 -3.58 9.45 5.11
N VAL A 156 -2.67 9.99 4.30
CA VAL A 156 -1.23 9.88 4.53
C VAL A 156 -0.86 10.52 5.86
N ALA A 157 -1.36 11.72 6.16
CA ALA A 157 -1.13 12.39 7.43
C ALA A 157 -1.63 11.59 8.64
N ARG A 158 -2.65 10.73 8.44
CA ARG A 158 -3.22 9.87 9.49
C ARG A 158 -2.39 8.62 9.78
N VAL A 159 -1.73 8.05 8.77
CA VAL A 159 -1.00 6.78 8.89
C VAL A 159 0.51 6.94 9.00
N SER A 160 1.08 8.04 8.49
CA SER A 160 2.50 8.35 8.56
C SER A 160 2.97 8.48 10.02
N PRO A 161 4.20 8.02 10.35
CA PRO A 161 4.78 8.19 11.68
C PRO A 161 4.92 9.68 12.01
N LYS A 162 5.00 9.97 13.31
CA LYS A 162 5.20 11.35 13.79
C LYS A 162 6.66 11.66 14.11
N GLU A 163 7.52 10.64 14.12
CA GLU A 163 8.91 10.73 14.53
C GLU A 163 9.83 10.08 13.51
N VAL A 164 11.04 10.60 13.40
CA VAL A 164 12.10 10.02 12.58
C VAL A 164 12.62 8.75 13.26
N ARG A 165 12.74 7.67 12.48
CA ARG A 165 13.32 6.40 12.94
C ARG A 165 14.56 6.06 12.09
N LYS A 166 15.56 5.47 12.72
CA LYS A 166 16.82 5.09 12.05
C LYS A 166 17.04 3.59 12.16
N TYR A 167 17.52 2.99 11.08
CA TYR A 167 17.79 1.55 10.98
C TYR A 167 19.14 1.33 10.30
N GLY A 168 19.87 0.30 10.73
CA GLY A 168 21.17 -0.06 10.16
C GLY A 168 22.26 0.99 10.40
N THR A 169 23.50 0.62 10.03
CA THR A 169 24.70 1.46 10.24
C THR A 169 25.60 1.47 9.01
N GLY A 170 25.10 1.02 7.86
CA GLY A 170 25.85 0.98 6.61
C GLY A 170 26.20 2.38 6.10
N ASN A 171 27.18 2.43 5.21
CA ASN A 171 27.70 3.70 4.69
C ASN A 171 26.77 4.37 3.66
N THR A 172 25.89 3.62 2.99
CA THR A 172 24.92 4.17 2.02
C THR A 172 23.68 4.63 2.73
N LYS A 173 23.45 5.93 2.76
CA LYS A 173 22.36 6.57 3.50
C LYS A 173 21.13 6.73 2.61
N ILE A 174 20.04 6.11 3.00
CA ILE A 174 18.75 6.19 2.31
C ILE A 174 17.75 6.94 3.19
N ILE A 175 17.05 7.94 2.62
CA ILE A 175 15.85 8.50 3.23
C ILE A 175 14.65 7.75 2.71
N LEU A 176 13.79 7.27 3.61
CA LEU A 176 12.47 6.74 3.29
C LEU A 176 11.41 7.75 3.75
N ILE A 177 10.73 8.40 2.79
CA ILE A 177 9.53 9.17 3.10
C ILE A 177 8.41 8.16 3.35
N ASP A 178 7.88 8.17 4.57
CA ASP A 178 6.83 7.29 4.99
C ASP A 178 5.45 7.93 4.82
N CYS A 179 4.81 7.60 3.71
CA CYS A 179 3.43 7.97 3.41
C CYS A 179 2.40 6.93 3.92
N GLY A 180 2.82 6.00 4.75
CA GLY A 180 2.11 4.80 5.15
C GLY A 180 2.86 3.55 4.67
N ALA A 181 4.17 3.51 4.95
CA ALA A 181 5.04 2.45 4.48
C ALA A 181 4.66 1.10 5.07
N LYS A 182 4.56 0.10 4.20
CA LYS A 182 4.58 -1.29 4.61
C LYS A 182 5.94 -1.62 5.22
N GLU A 183 5.91 -2.35 6.32
CA GLU A 183 7.14 -2.71 7.03
C GLU A 183 8.08 -3.56 6.16
N ASN A 184 7.54 -4.27 5.17
CA ASN A 184 8.38 -5.03 4.24
C ASN A 184 9.22 -4.13 3.29
N ILE A 185 8.81 -2.89 3.03
CA ILE A 185 9.66 -1.90 2.34
C ILE A 185 10.87 -1.58 3.23
N VAL A 186 10.64 -1.35 4.54
CA VAL A 186 11.74 -1.09 5.49
C VAL A 186 12.70 -2.29 5.53
N ARG A 187 12.16 -3.52 5.65
CA ARG A 187 12.97 -4.76 5.63
C ARG A 187 13.77 -4.90 4.33
N SER A 188 13.20 -4.54 3.19
CA SER A 188 13.86 -4.61 1.88
C SER A 188 15.01 -3.62 1.73
N LEU A 189 14.96 -2.49 2.45
CA LEU A 189 15.98 -1.42 2.39
C LEU A 189 17.08 -1.56 3.45
N VAL A 190 16.81 -2.25 4.56
CA VAL A 190 17.79 -2.47 5.63
C VAL A 190 18.72 -3.61 5.25
N ARG A 191 19.95 -3.26 4.84
CA ARG A 191 21.00 -4.18 4.43
C ARG A 191 22.30 -3.85 5.20
N PRO A 192 23.30 -4.73 5.23
CA PRO A 192 24.56 -4.43 5.90
C PRO A 192 25.25 -3.14 5.39
N GLU A 193 25.14 -2.85 4.09
CA GLU A 193 25.73 -1.68 3.45
C GLU A 193 24.90 -0.40 3.57
N THR A 194 23.65 -0.48 4.05
CA THR A 194 22.73 0.66 4.12
C THR A 194 22.49 1.16 5.53
N SER A 195 22.21 2.46 5.65
CA SER A 195 21.55 3.06 6.81
C SER A 195 20.30 3.80 6.34
N LEU A 196 19.17 3.47 6.95
CA LEU A 196 17.87 3.99 6.58
C LEU A 196 17.39 5.04 7.59
N ILE A 197 16.97 6.19 7.10
CA ILE A 197 16.30 7.25 7.87
C ILE A 197 14.86 7.32 7.40
N ARG A 198 13.94 6.74 8.17
CA ARG A 198 12.50 6.77 7.93
C ARG A 198 11.93 8.07 8.52
N VAL A 199 11.36 8.91 7.67
CA VAL A 199 10.87 10.25 8.01
C VAL A 199 9.37 10.37 7.77
N PRO A 200 8.64 11.24 8.51
CA PRO A 200 7.25 11.57 8.21
C PRO A 200 7.04 12.07 6.77
N TRP A 201 5.82 11.93 6.26
CA TRP A 201 5.43 12.29 4.89
C TRP A 201 5.71 13.75 4.51
N ASP A 202 5.65 14.67 5.47
CA ASP A 202 5.83 16.11 5.30
C ASP A 202 7.19 16.65 5.78
N TYR A 203 8.08 15.73 6.22
CA TYR A 203 9.39 16.08 6.76
C TYR A 203 10.29 16.72 5.69
N ASP A 204 10.84 17.90 6.00
CA ASP A 204 11.86 18.56 5.16
C ASP A 204 13.25 17.98 5.44
N PHE A 205 13.70 17.11 4.55
CA PHE A 205 15.02 16.43 4.64
C PHE A 205 16.12 17.15 3.86
N THR A 206 15.91 18.37 3.39
CA THR A 206 16.91 19.10 2.57
C THR A 206 18.21 19.40 3.33
N GLY A 207 18.16 19.46 4.67
CA GLY A 207 19.32 19.59 5.52
C GLY A 207 20.07 18.28 5.85
N GLU A 208 19.51 17.12 5.46
CA GLU A 208 20.10 15.83 5.72
C GLU A 208 21.16 15.45 4.69
N SER A 209 22.20 14.73 5.15
CA SER A 209 23.17 14.11 4.25
C SER A 209 22.70 12.71 3.87
N TYR A 210 22.32 12.49 2.60
CA TYR A 210 21.84 11.21 2.09
C TYR A 210 22.30 10.95 0.65
N ASP A 211 22.29 9.68 0.25
CA ASP A 211 22.69 9.23 -1.08
C ASP A 211 21.48 9.00 -2.00
N ALA A 212 20.37 8.51 -1.45
CA ALA A 212 19.17 8.18 -2.20
C ALA A 212 17.88 8.45 -1.42
N LEU A 213 16.78 8.59 -2.15
CA LEU A 213 15.42 8.78 -1.64
C LEU A 213 14.54 7.60 -2.05
N VAL A 214 13.80 7.05 -1.10
CA VAL A 214 12.69 6.12 -1.37
C VAL A 214 11.40 6.76 -0.92
N ILE A 215 10.36 6.67 -1.76
CA ILE A 215 9.02 7.18 -1.47
C ILE A 215 8.12 5.96 -1.32
N SER A 216 7.54 5.78 -0.15
CA SER A 216 6.76 4.59 0.17
C SER A 216 5.39 4.55 -0.51
N ASN A 217 4.73 3.40 -0.36
CA ASN A 217 3.29 3.26 -0.54
C ASN A 217 2.51 4.08 0.48
N GLY A 218 1.20 4.15 0.29
CA GLY A 218 0.29 4.81 1.22
C GLY A 218 -1.15 4.88 0.70
N PRO A 219 -2.10 5.32 1.53
CA PRO A 219 -3.50 5.44 1.21
C PRO A 219 -3.88 6.76 0.57
N GLY A 220 -5.06 6.80 -0.05
CA GLY A 220 -5.78 8.01 -0.44
C GLY A 220 -5.33 8.65 -1.76
N ASP A 221 -5.75 9.89 -1.94
CA ASP A 221 -5.46 10.69 -3.14
C ASP A 221 -4.05 11.29 -3.05
N PRO A 222 -3.15 11.02 -4.02
CA PRO A 222 -1.79 11.56 -4.01
C PRO A 222 -1.74 13.10 -4.08
N THR A 223 -2.76 13.75 -4.60
CA THR A 223 -2.82 15.22 -4.70
C THR A 223 -2.91 15.91 -3.33
N GLN A 224 -3.33 15.19 -2.29
CA GLN A 224 -3.36 15.67 -0.91
C GLN A 224 -1.96 15.79 -0.27
N CYS A 225 -0.91 15.29 -0.94
CA CYS A 225 0.45 15.22 -0.41
C CYS A 225 1.38 16.34 -0.93
N ALA A 226 0.90 17.57 -1.04
CA ALA A 226 1.66 18.70 -1.57
C ALA A 226 3.04 18.93 -0.91
N PRO A 227 3.22 18.83 0.41
CA PRO A 227 4.55 18.90 1.05
C PRO A 227 5.52 17.84 0.54
N THR A 228 5.06 16.58 0.43
CA THR A 228 5.86 15.46 -0.08
C THR A 228 6.29 15.72 -1.52
N ILE A 229 5.36 16.13 -2.39
CA ILE A 229 5.65 16.45 -3.80
C ILE A 229 6.72 17.54 -3.90
N THR A 230 6.63 18.58 -3.05
CA THR A 230 7.62 19.66 -2.99
C THR A 230 9.00 19.16 -2.59
N ASN A 231 9.08 18.28 -1.58
CA ASN A 231 10.34 17.72 -1.11
C ASN A 231 10.95 16.75 -2.13
N ILE A 232 10.13 16.00 -2.88
CA ILE A 232 10.60 15.16 -4.00
C ILE A 232 11.25 16.04 -5.09
N LYS A 233 10.64 17.16 -5.47
CA LYS A 233 11.22 18.10 -6.45
C LYS A 233 12.61 18.58 -6.02
N LYS A 234 12.78 18.95 -4.75
CA LYS A 234 14.09 19.36 -4.21
C LYS A 234 15.13 18.22 -4.32
N ALA A 235 14.73 16.96 -4.08
CA ALA A 235 15.62 15.82 -4.25
C ALA A 235 15.99 15.56 -5.73
N MET A 236 15.05 15.78 -6.65
CA MET A 236 15.30 15.73 -8.10
C MET A 236 16.28 16.82 -8.53
N GLU A 237 16.11 18.05 -8.07
CA GLU A 237 17.03 19.17 -8.32
C GLU A 237 18.44 18.89 -7.79
N ALA A 238 18.53 18.25 -6.62
CA ALA A 238 19.81 17.81 -6.03
C ALA A 238 20.42 16.59 -6.74
N GLY A 239 19.77 16.04 -7.77
CA GLY A 239 20.26 14.91 -8.57
C GLY A 239 20.40 13.59 -7.78
N LYS A 240 19.59 13.41 -6.74
CA LYS A 240 19.62 12.17 -5.92
C LYS A 240 18.97 11.01 -6.67
N SER A 241 19.40 9.79 -6.38
CA SER A 241 18.71 8.58 -6.86
C SER A 241 17.35 8.46 -6.18
N ILE A 242 16.29 8.13 -6.94
CA ILE A 242 14.91 8.07 -6.40
C ILE A 242 14.24 6.78 -6.82
N LEU A 243 13.61 6.10 -5.84
CA LEU A 243 12.69 4.98 -6.06
C LEU A 243 11.34 5.28 -5.42
N GLY A 244 10.26 5.22 -6.20
CA GLY A 244 8.88 5.31 -5.70
C GLY A 244 8.16 3.96 -5.73
N VAL A 245 7.37 3.65 -4.70
CA VAL A 245 6.57 2.43 -4.60
C VAL A 245 5.11 2.78 -4.41
N CYS A 246 4.22 2.32 -5.28
CA CYS A 246 2.77 2.47 -5.25
C CYS A 246 2.36 3.97 -5.18
N LEU A 247 1.94 4.50 -4.04
CA LEU A 247 1.71 5.94 -3.87
C LEU A 247 2.96 6.74 -4.26
N GLY A 248 4.16 6.23 -3.95
CA GLY A 248 5.42 6.85 -4.33
C GLY A 248 5.63 6.99 -5.85
N ASN A 249 5.08 6.07 -6.66
CA ASN A 249 5.05 6.21 -8.12
C ASN A 249 4.20 7.42 -8.54
N GLN A 250 3.04 7.57 -7.93
CA GLN A 250 2.12 8.68 -8.22
C GLN A 250 2.71 10.02 -7.78
N LEU A 251 3.32 10.06 -6.59
CA LEU A 251 3.96 11.28 -6.06
C LEU A 251 5.19 11.69 -6.89
N LEU A 252 5.99 10.74 -7.37
CA LEU A 252 7.10 11.03 -8.26
C LEU A 252 6.61 11.54 -9.62
N ALA A 253 5.54 10.97 -10.17
CA ALA A 253 4.92 11.45 -11.40
C ALA A 253 4.38 12.88 -11.25
N LEU A 254 3.69 13.19 -10.15
CA LEU A 254 3.22 14.55 -9.85
C LEU A 254 4.38 15.54 -9.67
N ALA A 255 5.47 15.13 -9.03
CA ALA A 255 6.68 15.94 -8.89
C ALA A 255 7.35 16.20 -10.24
N ALA A 256 7.30 15.25 -11.16
CA ALA A 256 7.77 15.40 -12.54
C ALA A 256 6.88 16.31 -13.40
N GLY A 257 5.66 16.62 -12.97
CA GLY A 257 4.69 17.45 -13.69
C GLY A 257 3.62 16.67 -14.46
N ALA A 258 3.55 15.34 -14.29
CA ALA A 258 2.46 14.52 -14.80
C ALA A 258 1.21 14.63 -13.91
N SER A 259 0.12 13.98 -14.31
CA SER A 259 -1.13 13.89 -13.55
C SER A 259 -1.47 12.45 -13.16
N THR A 260 -2.38 12.30 -12.20
CA THR A 260 -2.94 11.03 -11.76
C THR A 260 -4.45 11.04 -11.90
N PHE A 261 -5.06 9.88 -11.97
CA PHE A 261 -6.51 9.71 -12.02
C PHE A 261 -6.96 8.54 -11.16
N LYS A 262 -8.20 8.59 -10.69
CA LYS A 262 -8.81 7.50 -9.93
C LYS A 262 -9.30 6.42 -10.87
N LEU A 263 -8.85 5.18 -10.66
CA LEU A 263 -9.36 3.99 -11.34
C LEU A 263 -10.80 3.68 -10.90
N PRO A 264 -11.64 3.13 -11.75
CA PRO A 264 -13.03 2.82 -11.38
C PRO A 264 -13.14 1.96 -10.12
N TYR A 265 -12.37 0.89 -9.99
CA TYR A 265 -12.38 0.00 -8.82
C TYR A 265 -10.97 -0.34 -8.28
N GLY A 266 -9.90 0.16 -8.95
CA GLY A 266 -8.51 -0.06 -8.55
C GLY A 266 -8.04 -1.51 -8.74
N HIS A 267 -6.75 -1.72 -8.45
CA HIS A 267 -6.13 -3.05 -8.49
C HIS A 267 -5.81 -3.50 -7.06
N ARG A 268 -6.41 -4.61 -6.62
CA ARG A 268 -6.16 -5.21 -5.31
C ARG A 268 -6.13 -6.72 -5.43
N GLY A 269 -4.92 -7.26 -5.36
CA GLY A 269 -4.69 -8.70 -5.52
C GLY A 269 -3.21 -9.03 -5.65
N GLN A 270 -2.92 -10.33 -5.66
CA GLN A 270 -1.55 -10.86 -5.68
C GLN A 270 -1.18 -11.53 -7.01
N ASN A 271 -2.01 -11.34 -8.04
CA ASN A 271 -1.88 -12.00 -9.33
C ASN A 271 -2.07 -11.02 -10.50
N GLN A 272 -1.58 -9.79 -10.33
CA GLN A 272 -1.67 -8.76 -11.35
C GLN A 272 -0.46 -8.86 -12.30
N PRO A 273 -0.67 -9.13 -13.59
CA PRO A 273 0.43 -9.25 -14.54
C PRO A 273 0.89 -7.87 -15.01
N CYS A 274 2.18 -7.57 -14.87
CA CYS A 274 2.81 -6.35 -15.34
C CYS A 274 3.90 -6.66 -16.36
N THR A 275 3.87 -5.99 -17.50
CA THR A 275 4.85 -6.15 -18.57
C THR A 275 5.87 -5.02 -18.51
N ASP A 276 7.14 -5.37 -18.43
CA ASP A 276 8.25 -4.45 -18.60
C ASP A 276 8.30 -3.95 -20.06
N SER A 277 8.29 -2.63 -20.22
CA SER A 277 8.19 -2.01 -21.56
C SER A 277 9.43 -2.20 -22.42
N GLU A 278 10.59 -2.46 -21.82
CA GLU A 278 11.86 -2.66 -22.51
C GLU A 278 12.13 -4.13 -22.81
N THR A 279 12.12 -4.97 -21.78
CA THR A 279 12.46 -6.39 -21.90
C THR A 279 11.30 -7.23 -22.42
N LYS A 280 10.07 -6.72 -22.41
CA LYS A 280 8.82 -7.42 -22.73
C LYS A 280 8.51 -8.62 -21.83
N ARG A 281 9.24 -8.77 -20.72
CA ARG A 281 8.93 -9.79 -19.72
C ARG A 281 7.69 -9.40 -18.94
N CYS A 282 6.86 -10.39 -18.66
CA CYS A 282 5.70 -10.25 -17.79
C CYS A 282 6.03 -10.82 -16.40
N TYR A 283 5.71 -10.06 -15.36
CA TYR A 283 5.88 -10.43 -13.97
C TYR A 283 4.52 -10.48 -13.29
N ILE A 284 4.34 -11.40 -12.36
CA ILE A 284 3.16 -11.41 -11.51
C ILE A 284 3.45 -10.53 -10.29
N THR A 285 2.55 -9.59 -10.01
CA THR A 285 2.75 -8.56 -8.99
C THR A 285 1.65 -8.55 -7.95
N SER A 286 1.98 -8.07 -6.75
CA SER A 286 1.02 -7.69 -5.71
C SER A 286 0.66 -6.23 -5.88
N GLN A 287 -0.64 -5.91 -5.83
CA GLN A 287 -1.13 -4.54 -6.00
C GLN A 287 -2.22 -4.20 -4.98
N ASN A 288 -2.22 -2.94 -4.55
CA ASN A 288 -3.25 -2.35 -3.70
C ASN A 288 -3.30 -0.84 -3.93
N HIS A 289 -3.94 -0.41 -5.02
CA HIS A 289 -4.06 1.02 -5.33
C HIS A 289 -5.38 1.36 -6.01
N GLY A 290 -5.88 2.57 -5.77
CA GLY A 290 -7.09 3.11 -6.39
C GLY A 290 -6.82 4.23 -7.41
N PHE A 291 -5.58 4.71 -7.49
CA PHE A 291 -5.16 5.74 -8.43
C PHE A 291 -4.04 5.21 -9.33
N ALA A 292 -3.90 5.81 -10.51
CA ALA A 292 -2.84 5.51 -11.48
C ALA A 292 -2.29 6.80 -12.09
N VAL A 293 -1.07 6.72 -12.64
CA VAL A 293 -0.46 7.80 -13.41
C VAL A 293 -1.09 7.87 -14.79
N ASP A 294 -1.48 9.07 -15.23
CA ASP A 294 -1.87 9.31 -16.62
C ASP A 294 -0.61 9.44 -17.50
N GLU A 295 -0.24 8.35 -18.15
CA GLU A 295 0.98 8.26 -18.97
C GLU A 295 1.02 9.28 -20.11
N LYS A 296 -0.14 9.78 -20.57
CA LYS A 296 -0.22 10.80 -21.63
C LYS A 296 0.28 12.16 -21.19
N THR A 297 0.37 12.38 -19.88
CA THR A 297 0.84 13.62 -19.27
C THR A 297 2.30 13.58 -18.86
N LEU A 298 2.98 12.44 -19.05
CA LEU A 298 4.40 12.30 -18.72
C LEU A 298 5.25 13.27 -19.56
N PRO A 299 6.19 14.02 -18.93
CA PRO A 299 7.15 14.84 -19.67
C PRO A 299 8.00 13.99 -20.62
N ALA A 300 8.51 14.62 -21.68
CA ALA A 300 9.21 13.95 -22.79
C ALA A 300 10.50 13.21 -22.38
N ASP A 301 11.10 13.55 -21.26
CA ASP A 301 12.29 12.91 -20.69
C ASP A 301 11.97 11.71 -19.77
N TRP A 302 10.69 11.41 -19.56
CA TRP A 302 10.20 10.23 -18.87
C TRP A 302 9.68 9.17 -19.83
N THR A 303 9.61 7.93 -19.37
CA THR A 303 9.06 6.80 -20.12
C THR A 303 8.30 5.86 -19.19
N VAL A 304 7.30 5.18 -19.73
CA VAL A 304 6.63 4.06 -19.06
C VAL A 304 7.64 2.93 -18.90
N TRP A 305 7.79 2.43 -17.69
CA TRP A 305 8.64 1.29 -17.38
C TRP A 305 7.83 -0.01 -17.35
N PHE A 306 6.71 0.00 -16.64
CA PHE A 306 5.79 -1.13 -16.58
C PHE A 306 4.37 -0.73 -16.97
N SER A 307 3.65 -1.66 -17.59
CA SER A 307 2.22 -1.54 -17.91
C SER A 307 1.47 -2.78 -17.43
N ASN A 308 0.25 -2.62 -16.94
CA ASN A 308 -0.62 -3.73 -16.57
C ASN A 308 -1.06 -4.48 -17.84
N ALA A 309 -0.86 -5.80 -17.85
CA ALA A 309 -1.19 -6.60 -19.02
C ALA A 309 -2.71 -6.85 -19.20
N ASN A 310 -3.53 -6.54 -18.17
CA ASN A 310 -4.97 -6.73 -18.24
C ASN A 310 -5.71 -5.52 -18.86
N ASP A 311 -5.30 -4.30 -18.47
CA ASP A 311 -6.03 -3.07 -18.86
C ASP A 311 -5.14 -1.96 -19.44
N GLY A 312 -3.82 -2.19 -19.50
CA GLY A 312 -2.86 -1.25 -20.07
C GLY A 312 -2.53 -0.05 -19.18
N SER A 313 -3.03 0.02 -17.95
CA SER A 313 -2.72 1.12 -17.04
C SER A 313 -1.23 1.19 -16.71
N ASN A 314 -0.75 2.39 -16.39
CA ASN A 314 0.65 2.62 -16.01
C ASN A 314 0.97 1.90 -14.68
N GLU A 315 2.02 1.09 -14.71
CA GLU A 315 2.50 0.33 -13.56
C GLU A 315 3.93 0.70 -13.15
N GLY A 316 4.50 1.71 -13.77
CA GLY A 316 5.80 2.25 -13.41
C GLY A 316 6.34 3.22 -14.43
N ILE A 317 7.12 4.17 -13.95
CA ILE A 317 7.79 5.18 -14.77
C ILE A 317 9.28 5.24 -14.45
N ARG A 318 10.08 5.66 -15.43
CA ARG A 318 11.49 5.98 -15.23
C ARG A 318 11.92 7.16 -16.09
N HIS A 319 12.88 7.90 -15.59
CA HIS A 319 13.52 8.96 -16.35
C HIS A 319 14.59 8.40 -17.30
N LYS A 320 14.71 8.95 -18.51
CA LYS A 320 15.59 8.41 -19.57
C LYS A 320 17.08 8.49 -19.23
N THR A 321 17.50 9.47 -18.43
CA THR A 321 18.93 9.77 -18.17
C THR A 321 19.26 9.99 -16.69
N LYS A 322 18.25 10.19 -15.82
CA LYS A 322 18.46 10.40 -14.38
C LYS A 322 18.14 9.11 -13.62
N PRO A 323 18.72 8.90 -12.44
CA PRO A 323 18.48 7.69 -11.65
C PRO A 323 17.14 7.79 -10.88
N TRP A 324 16.07 8.07 -11.59
CA TRP A 324 14.71 8.23 -11.05
C TRP A 324 13.79 7.17 -11.67
N ARG A 325 13.21 6.36 -10.82
CA ARG A 325 12.30 5.29 -11.23
C ARG A 325 11.26 5.00 -10.17
N SER A 326 10.15 4.45 -10.58
CA SER A 326 9.09 4.04 -9.66
C SER A 326 8.22 2.93 -10.25
N VAL A 327 7.56 2.20 -9.36
CA VAL A 327 6.62 1.14 -9.71
C VAL A 327 5.31 1.33 -8.95
N GLN A 328 4.18 1.01 -9.60
CA GLN A 328 2.85 1.13 -9.03
C GLN A 328 2.51 -0.10 -8.17
N PHE A 329 3.02 -1.25 -8.53
CA PHE A 329 2.88 -2.48 -7.75
C PHE A 329 3.84 -2.52 -6.54
N HIS A 330 3.75 -3.57 -5.74
CA HIS A 330 4.52 -3.78 -4.51
C HIS A 330 5.65 -4.80 -4.73
N PRO A 331 6.88 -4.38 -5.07
CA PRO A 331 7.99 -5.31 -5.28
C PRO A 331 8.45 -5.99 -3.98
N GLU A 332 8.13 -5.40 -2.83
CA GLU A 332 8.36 -5.99 -1.50
C GLU A 332 7.41 -7.14 -1.20
N ALA A 333 6.33 -7.32 -1.97
CA ALA A 333 5.28 -8.31 -1.71
C ALA A 333 4.67 -8.18 -0.28
N SER A 334 4.54 -9.26 0.46
CA SER A 334 4.01 -9.33 1.84
C SER A 334 2.63 -8.65 2.00
N PRO A 335 1.54 -9.32 1.52
CA PRO A 335 1.56 -10.64 0.86
C PRO A 335 1.81 -10.53 -0.64
N GLY A 336 2.19 -11.65 -1.26
CA GLY A 336 2.23 -11.78 -2.71
C GLY A 336 3.51 -12.41 -3.26
N PRO A 337 3.62 -12.45 -4.60
CA PRO A 337 4.77 -12.98 -5.30
C PRO A 337 6.00 -12.09 -5.12
N THR A 338 7.18 -12.69 -5.16
CA THR A 338 8.49 -12.03 -5.04
C THR A 338 9.18 -11.82 -6.38
N ASP A 339 8.47 -11.99 -7.48
CA ASP A 339 9.00 -11.93 -8.85
C ASP A 339 9.70 -10.62 -9.18
N THR A 340 9.35 -9.55 -8.48
CA THR A 340 9.87 -8.19 -8.69
C THR A 340 10.75 -7.67 -7.55
N ALA A 341 11.10 -8.51 -6.57
CA ALA A 341 11.95 -8.12 -5.42
C ALA A 341 13.33 -7.60 -5.85
N TRP A 342 13.84 -8.03 -7.02
CA TRP A 342 15.08 -7.57 -7.62
C TRP A 342 15.14 -6.04 -7.82
N ILE A 343 14.00 -5.33 -7.86
CA ILE A 343 13.96 -3.87 -8.01
C ILE A 343 14.66 -3.17 -6.84
N PHE A 344 14.48 -3.67 -5.61
CA PHE A 344 15.21 -3.14 -4.45
C PHE A 344 16.70 -3.48 -4.52
N ASP A 345 17.05 -4.71 -4.91
CA ASP A 345 18.43 -5.14 -5.00
C ASP A 345 19.20 -4.32 -6.06
N GLU A 346 18.59 -4.10 -7.23
CA GLU A 346 19.13 -3.26 -8.29
C GLU A 346 19.27 -1.80 -7.84
N PHE A 347 18.25 -1.25 -7.15
CA PHE A 347 18.32 0.12 -6.65
C PHE A 347 19.46 0.31 -5.65
N ILE A 348 19.63 -0.60 -4.69
CA ILE A 348 20.70 -0.55 -3.69
C ILE A 348 22.05 -0.72 -4.37
N HIS A 349 22.18 -1.64 -5.32
CA HIS A 349 23.40 -1.82 -6.11
C HIS A 349 23.80 -0.54 -6.85
N ASP A 350 22.85 0.11 -7.54
CA ASP A 350 23.11 1.33 -8.31
C ASP A 350 23.61 2.47 -7.42
N ILE A 351 22.98 2.71 -6.27
CA ILE A 351 23.39 3.80 -5.38
C ILE A 351 24.73 3.54 -4.71
N THR A 352 25.05 2.29 -4.39
CA THR A 352 26.36 1.92 -3.83
C THR A 352 27.48 2.06 -4.85
N HIS A 353 27.22 1.69 -6.11
CA HIS A 353 28.18 1.80 -7.22
C HIS A 353 28.45 3.25 -7.60
N ILE A 354 27.41 4.08 -7.74
CA ILE A 354 27.55 5.53 -8.00
C ILE A 354 28.38 6.20 -6.89
N LYS A 355 28.20 5.80 -5.64
CA LYS A 355 28.95 6.33 -4.51
C LYS A 355 30.43 5.93 -4.57
N GLY A 356 30.73 4.69 -4.96
CA GLY A 356 32.09 4.23 -5.17
C GLY A 356 32.88 5.08 -6.17
N LEU A 357 32.23 5.44 -7.29
CA LEU A 357 32.83 6.27 -8.34
C LEU A 357 33.09 7.74 -7.94
N ARG A 358 32.32 8.28 -6.96
CA ARG A 358 32.48 9.66 -6.46
C ARG A 358 33.56 9.81 -5.39
N ASN A 359 34.07 8.71 -4.84
CA ASN A 359 35.11 8.69 -3.81
C ASN A 359 36.49 8.38 -4.35
N HIS A 360 36.65 8.26 -5.67
CA HIS A 360 37.89 8.17 -6.45
C HIS A 360 38.02 9.38 -7.36
#